data_3938aa45fe26d1fd0cae9a69a57a9584
#
_entry.id   3938aa45fe26d1fd0cae9a69a57a9584
#
_cell.length_a   1.000
_cell.length_b   1.000
_cell.length_c   1.000
_cell.angle_alpha   90.00
_cell.angle_beta   90.00
_cell.angle_gamma   90.00
#
_symmetry.space_group_name_H-M   'P 1'
#
loop_
_entity.id
_entity.type
_entity.pdbx_description
1 polymer ?
#
loop_
_entity_poly.entity_id
_entity_poly.type
_entity_poly.pdbx_seq_one_letter_code
_entity_poly.pdbx_strand_id
1 'polypeptide(L)'
;MWLRLAALAALAVVPCAMAQDVPPQTVLTLDDAIARVAAQHPDLRLADGQQAVLTAEAQRDALRPPLRVGAEIENVFGSGPTRALDQAELTVTLASVLERGGKLDARRTLAQARIDALAPQRAIARLDVLADVARRYLTITAARQRHTIALETLAQRQRTVSAARQRLQAGASPESVLLTAQALQARAELDRDRAQLEVATARRQLALLWGARSIEADQISGDALQLPAIPEFEVLAQLLDSTPELARLNNEQRLRDARLQLARSQASPDLDWQVGVRRLEGNNATALVGNVSLALGSAGRAQPDIRAAQAELSLLDIERQSQALQLYATLADAHGRYRAGQLEVARMREEVLPALARADTAAERAYRAGATSYLDWAQLQAQRSDARQQQLAAAVEAQSALIEIQRLTGQPFVVTAETTP
;
A
#
# COMPACT_ATOMS: atom_id res chain seq x y z
N MET A 1 -0.66 -75.59 -56.67
CA MET A 1 -0.55 -74.22 -57.20
C MET A 1 -0.76 -73.23 -56.09
N TRP A 2 0.22 -72.36 -55.93
CA TRP A 2 0.29 -71.17 -55.09
C TRP A 2 0.52 -71.36 -53.58
N LEU A 3 1.83 -71.35 -53.24
CA LEU A 3 2.39 -71.04 -51.90
C LEU A 3 2.09 -69.59 -51.49
N ARG A 4 1.78 -69.37 -50.23
CA ARG A 4 1.90 -68.07 -49.58
C ARG A 4 2.81 -68.19 -48.36
N LEU A 5 4.01 -67.63 -48.47
CA LEU A 5 4.91 -67.36 -47.35
C LEU A 5 4.31 -66.25 -46.46
N ALA A 6 4.21 -66.53 -45.19
CA ALA A 6 3.91 -65.57 -44.17
C ALA A 6 5.21 -65.22 -43.36
N ALA A 7 5.72 -64.00 -43.55
CA ALA A 7 6.87 -63.50 -42.77
C ALA A 7 6.35 -62.94 -41.44
N LEU A 8 6.75 -63.50 -40.30
CA LEU A 8 6.55 -63.00 -39.00
C LEU A 8 7.57 -61.86 -38.73
N ALA A 9 7.10 -60.65 -38.66
CA ALA A 9 7.87 -59.50 -38.13
C ALA A 9 7.69 -59.42 -36.62
N ALA A 10 8.73 -59.75 -35.86
CA ALA A 10 8.76 -59.54 -34.41
C ALA A 10 8.98 -58.02 -34.10
N LEU A 11 7.94 -57.32 -33.64
CA LEU A 11 8.07 -55.97 -33.10
C LEU A 11 8.67 -56.06 -31.70
N ALA A 12 9.92 -55.62 -31.55
CA ALA A 12 10.52 -55.35 -30.26
C ALA A 12 9.92 -54.06 -29.66
N VAL A 13 9.04 -54.20 -28.69
CA VAL A 13 8.52 -53.08 -27.87
C VAL A 13 9.63 -52.70 -26.88
N VAL A 14 10.32 -51.56 -27.17
CA VAL A 14 11.22 -50.92 -26.23
C VAL A 14 10.32 -50.16 -25.23
N PRO A 15 10.36 -50.45 -23.92
CA PRO A 15 9.66 -49.59 -22.94
C PRO A 15 10.39 -48.24 -22.90
N CYS A 16 9.77 -47.19 -23.47
CA CYS A 16 10.15 -45.81 -23.15
C CYS A 16 9.88 -45.59 -21.66
N ALA A 17 10.97 -45.57 -20.88
CA ALA A 17 10.91 -45.02 -19.53
C ALA A 17 10.51 -43.53 -19.66
N MET A 18 9.26 -43.22 -19.38
CA MET A 18 8.79 -41.87 -19.17
C MET A 18 9.57 -41.35 -17.98
N ALA A 19 10.61 -40.54 -18.21
CA ALA A 19 11.15 -39.65 -17.22
C ALA A 19 9.95 -38.78 -16.76
N GLN A 20 9.50 -38.98 -15.54
CA GLN A 20 8.57 -38.05 -14.92
C GLN A 20 9.32 -36.72 -14.81
N ASP A 21 9.02 -35.81 -15.72
CA ASP A 21 9.37 -34.39 -15.53
C ASP A 21 8.74 -33.96 -14.20
N VAL A 22 9.55 -33.92 -13.16
CA VAL A 22 9.18 -33.24 -11.90
C VAL A 22 8.95 -31.80 -12.32
N PRO A 23 7.71 -31.28 -12.21
CA PRO A 23 7.46 -29.90 -12.59
C PRO A 23 8.44 -28.99 -11.82
N PRO A 24 9.05 -28.00 -12.47
CA PRO A 24 9.98 -27.10 -11.79
C PRO A 24 9.28 -26.51 -10.57
N GLN A 25 9.86 -26.71 -9.39
CA GLN A 25 9.31 -26.14 -8.15
C GLN A 25 9.22 -24.62 -8.35
N THR A 26 8.02 -24.11 -8.35
CA THR A 26 7.81 -22.68 -8.54
C THR A 26 8.19 -21.97 -7.22
N VAL A 27 9.25 -21.15 -7.30
CA VAL A 27 9.72 -20.34 -6.18
C VAL A 27 9.13 -18.93 -6.33
N LEU A 28 8.41 -18.45 -5.34
CA LEU A 28 7.93 -17.07 -5.31
C LEU A 28 9.03 -16.17 -4.72
N THR A 29 9.45 -15.19 -5.50
CA THR A 29 10.36 -14.11 -5.05
C THR A 29 9.57 -12.88 -4.61
N LEU A 30 10.25 -11.93 -3.94
CA LEU A 30 9.65 -10.64 -3.63
C LEU A 30 9.28 -9.87 -4.90
N ASP A 31 10.16 -9.90 -5.92
CA ASP A 31 9.92 -9.22 -7.20
C ASP A 31 8.69 -9.79 -7.93
N ASP A 32 8.50 -11.11 -7.90
CA ASP A 32 7.28 -11.74 -8.45
C ASP A 32 6.02 -11.27 -7.71
N ALA A 33 6.08 -11.15 -6.38
CA ALA A 33 4.96 -10.67 -5.58
C ALA A 33 4.66 -9.20 -5.89
N ILE A 34 5.69 -8.36 -6.00
CA ILE A 34 5.59 -6.95 -6.39
C ILE A 34 4.98 -6.83 -7.79
N ALA A 35 5.45 -7.59 -8.77
CA ALA A 35 4.93 -7.55 -10.13
C ALA A 35 3.44 -7.93 -10.20
N ARG A 36 3.02 -8.98 -9.48
CA ARG A 36 1.61 -9.41 -9.40
C ARG A 36 0.72 -8.34 -8.80
N VAL A 37 1.15 -7.74 -7.69
CA VAL A 37 0.40 -6.67 -7.00
C VAL A 37 0.34 -5.42 -7.86
N ALA A 38 1.45 -5.02 -8.49
CA ALA A 38 1.47 -3.85 -9.38
C ALA A 38 0.47 -3.97 -10.55
N ALA A 39 0.21 -5.21 -11.03
CA ALA A 39 -0.74 -5.47 -12.12
C ALA A 39 -2.21 -5.55 -11.65
N GLN A 40 -2.48 -5.97 -10.41
CA GLN A 40 -3.83 -6.41 -10.02
C GLN A 40 -4.40 -5.68 -8.80
N HIS A 41 -3.59 -4.92 -8.03
CA HIS A 41 -4.07 -4.32 -6.77
C HIS A 41 -5.16 -3.30 -6.99
N PRO A 42 -6.30 -3.40 -6.27
CA PRO A 42 -7.43 -2.49 -6.47
C PRO A 42 -7.10 -1.01 -6.27
N ASP A 43 -6.29 -0.66 -5.26
CA ASP A 43 -5.97 0.73 -4.93
C ASP A 43 -5.18 1.43 -6.04
N LEU A 44 -4.33 0.68 -6.79
CA LEU A 44 -3.62 1.24 -7.94
C LEU A 44 -4.59 1.51 -9.11
N ARG A 45 -5.61 0.67 -9.29
CA ARG A 45 -6.67 0.85 -10.29
C ARG A 45 -7.63 1.97 -9.92
N LEU A 46 -7.92 2.19 -8.63
CA LEU A 46 -8.73 3.31 -8.16
C LEU A 46 -8.13 4.66 -8.56
N ALA A 47 -6.80 4.79 -8.45
CA ALA A 47 -6.11 6.01 -8.86
C ALA A 47 -6.30 6.35 -10.35
N ASP A 48 -6.39 5.33 -11.21
CA ASP A 48 -6.71 5.53 -12.65
C ASP A 48 -8.17 5.96 -12.86
N GLY A 49 -9.10 5.37 -12.09
CA GLY A 49 -10.50 5.78 -12.10
C GLY A 49 -10.72 7.23 -11.67
N GLN A 50 -9.98 7.70 -10.67
CA GLN A 50 -10.03 9.10 -10.21
C GLN A 50 -9.65 10.10 -11.30
N GLN A 51 -8.70 9.77 -12.18
CA GLN A 51 -8.38 10.64 -13.31
C GLN A 51 -9.56 10.82 -14.26
N ALA A 52 -10.30 9.76 -14.56
CA ALA A 52 -11.47 9.85 -15.42
C ALA A 52 -12.55 10.76 -14.82
N VAL A 53 -12.78 10.66 -13.49
CA VAL A 53 -13.70 11.54 -12.77
C VAL A 53 -13.27 12.99 -12.87
N LEU A 54 -12.03 13.32 -12.52
CA LEU A 54 -11.53 14.71 -12.57
C LEU A 54 -11.50 15.26 -14.00
N THR A 55 -11.24 14.42 -15.00
CA THR A 55 -11.30 14.82 -16.41
C THR A 55 -12.74 15.18 -16.82
N ALA A 56 -13.73 14.39 -16.41
CA ALA A 56 -15.14 14.70 -16.66
C ALA A 56 -15.59 15.97 -15.91
N GLU A 57 -15.15 16.17 -14.66
CA GLU A 57 -15.38 17.40 -13.92
C GLU A 57 -14.74 18.61 -14.60
N ALA A 58 -13.51 18.48 -15.09
CA ALA A 58 -12.83 19.54 -15.84
C ALA A 58 -13.60 19.93 -17.12
N GLN A 59 -14.16 18.95 -17.84
CA GLN A 59 -15.02 19.21 -18.98
C GLN A 59 -16.27 19.99 -18.57
N ARG A 60 -16.93 19.60 -17.47
CA ARG A 60 -18.09 20.34 -16.93
C ARG A 60 -17.72 21.77 -16.53
N ASP A 61 -16.61 21.95 -15.81
CA ASP A 61 -16.16 23.24 -15.31
C ASP A 61 -15.69 24.17 -16.45
N ALA A 62 -15.34 23.61 -17.62
CA ALA A 62 -15.00 24.34 -18.84
C ALA A 62 -16.22 24.82 -19.64
N LEU A 63 -17.44 24.43 -19.26
CA LEU A 63 -18.64 24.88 -19.96
C LEU A 63 -18.95 26.34 -19.65
N ARG A 64 -19.41 27.06 -20.70
CA ARG A 64 -19.97 28.39 -20.54
C ARG A 64 -21.39 28.29 -19.98
N PRO A 65 -21.92 29.37 -19.35
CA PRO A 65 -23.31 29.45 -18.96
C PRO A 65 -24.24 29.09 -20.13
N PRO A 66 -25.30 28.29 -19.90
CA PRO A 66 -26.20 27.87 -20.97
C PRO A 66 -27.05 29.03 -21.46
N LEU A 67 -27.46 28.95 -22.73
CA LEU A 67 -28.54 29.75 -23.25
C LEU A 67 -29.85 29.23 -22.63
N ARG A 68 -30.72 30.16 -22.21
CA ARG A 68 -32.05 29.89 -21.65
C ARG A 68 -33.10 30.48 -22.55
N VAL A 69 -34.07 29.70 -22.98
CA VAL A 69 -35.27 30.17 -23.66
C VAL A 69 -36.39 30.27 -22.64
N GLY A 70 -37.01 31.43 -22.56
CA GLY A 70 -38.15 31.69 -21.69
C GLY A 70 -39.37 32.06 -22.52
N ALA A 71 -40.57 31.72 -22.04
CA ALA A 71 -41.84 32.19 -22.52
C ALA A 71 -42.65 32.73 -21.34
N GLU A 72 -43.13 33.94 -21.45
CA GLU A 72 -43.90 34.62 -20.42
C GLU A 72 -45.22 35.10 -21.05
N ILE A 73 -46.31 34.85 -20.36
CA ILE A 73 -47.64 35.27 -20.76
C ILE A 73 -48.20 36.16 -19.66
N GLU A 74 -48.54 37.38 -20.01
CA GLU A 74 -49.05 38.41 -19.08
C GLU A 74 -50.44 38.87 -19.52
N ASN A 75 -51.16 39.50 -18.60
CA ASN A 75 -52.45 40.16 -18.86
C ASN A 75 -53.56 39.19 -19.38
N VAL A 76 -53.57 37.93 -18.90
CA VAL A 76 -54.55 36.93 -19.28
C VAL A 76 -55.52 36.63 -18.14
N PHE A 77 -56.79 36.39 -18.47
CA PHE A 77 -57.88 36.00 -17.57
C PHE A 77 -58.07 36.93 -16.36
N GLY A 78 -57.73 38.21 -16.51
CA GLY A 78 -57.96 39.25 -15.52
C GLY A 78 -59.39 39.85 -15.53
N SER A 79 -59.54 41.02 -14.91
CA SER A 79 -60.79 41.80 -14.87
C SER A 79 -60.64 43.13 -15.58
N GLY A 80 -61.73 43.79 -15.98
CA GLY A 80 -61.69 45.05 -16.70
C GLY A 80 -61.04 44.96 -18.07
N PRO A 81 -60.03 45.78 -18.37
CA PRO A 81 -59.34 45.77 -19.66
C PRO A 81 -58.58 44.46 -19.97
N THR A 82 -58.19 43.69 -18.96
CA THR A 82 -57.41 42.43 -19.11
C THR A 82 -58.32 41.19 -19.13
N ARG A 83 -59.61 41.38 -19.45
CA ARG A 83 -60.57 40.27 -19.50
C ARG A 83 -60.25 39.30 -20.62
N ALA A 84 -60.27 38.01 -20.31
CA ALA A 84 -59.94 36.91 -21.24
C ALA A 84 -58.56 37.09 -21.86
N LEU A 85 -58.42 37.26 -23.16
CA LEU A 85 -57.14 37.42 -23.89
C LEU A 85 -57.02 38.79 -24.56
N ASP A 86 -57.93 39.73 -24.31
CA ASP A 86 -58.06 41.00 -25.05
C ASP A 86 -56.80 41.89 -24.95
N GLN A 87 -56.05 41.79 -23.86
CA GLN A 87 -54.80 42.47 -23.61
C GLN A 87 -53.64 41.50 -23.37
N ALA A 88 -53.74 40.28 -23.83
CA ALA A 88 -52.73 39.28 -23.65
C ALA A 88 -51.39 39.73 -24.26
N GLU A 89 -50.32 39.49 -23.50
CA GLU A 89 -48.95 39.69 -23.96
C GLU A 89 -48.21 38.38 -23.90
N LEU A 90 -47.61 37.98 -25.03
CA LEU A 90 -46.74 36.81 -25.10
C LEU A 90 -45.31 37.28 -25.37
N THR A 91 -44.41 37.04 -24.46
CA THR A 91 -42.99 37.34 -24.59
C THR A 91 -42.19 36.07 -24.72
N VAL A 92 -41.39 35.93 -25.78
CA VAL A 92 -40.43 34.86 -25.95
C VAL A 92 -39.03 35.47 -25.84
N THR A 93 -38.20 34.93 -24.96
CA THR A 93 -36.89 35.48 -24.63
C THR A 93 -35.79 34.47 -24.79
N LEU A 94 -34.59 34.94 -25.12
CA LEU A 94 -33.33 34.24 -25.07
C LEU A 94 -32.42 34.98 -24.08
N ALA A 95 -31.93 34.27 -23.06
CA ALA A 95 -31.11 34.82 -21.97
C ALA A 95 -29.83 34.00 -21.77
N SER A 96 -28.80 34.65 -21.29
CA SER A 96 -27.60 33.98 -20.79
C SER A 96 -26.81 34.93 -19.87
N VAL A 97 -25.74 34.40 -19.30
CA VAL A 97 -24.79 35.13 -18.44
C VAL A 97 -23.48 35.29 -19.21
N LEU A 98 -23.02 36.52 -19.33
CA LEU A 98 -21.67 36.79 -19.81
C LEU A 98 -20.73 36.86 -18.61
N GLU A 99 -20.02 35.78 -18.39
CA GLU A 99 -18.99 35.72 -17.35
C GLU A 99 -17.85 36.68 -17.66
N ARG A 100 -17.45 37.48 -16.68
CA ARG A 100 -16.36 38.46 -16.79
C ARG A 100 -15.24 38.14 -15.79
N GLY A 101 -14.11 38.84 -15.93
CA GLY A 101 -12.98 38.68 -14.99
C GLY A 101 -12.19 37.37 -15.16
N GLY A 102 -12.32 36.67 -16.30
CA GLY A 102 -11.56 35.45 -16.55
C GLY A 102 -12.04 34.23 -15.77
N LYS A 103 -13.29 34.20 -15.28
CA LYS A 103 -13.85 33.10 -14.46
C LYS A 103 -13.75 31.75 -15.13
N LEU A 104 -14.04 31.66 -16.43
CA LEU A 104 -13.95 30.41 -17.18
C LEU A 104 -12.51 29.88 -17.20
N ASP A 105 -11.54 30.76 -17.46
CA ASP A 105 -10.13 30.36 -17.52
C ASP A 105 -9.60 30.01 -16.13
N ALA A 106 -10.02 30.72 -15.08
CA ALA A 106 -9.69 30.38 -13.70
C ALA A 106 -10.25 29.02 -13.30
N ARG A 107 -11.49 28.67 -13.70
CA ARG A 107 -12.06 27.33 -13.47
C ARG A 107 -11.28 26.25 -14.22
N ARG A 108 -10.91 26.49 -15.47
CA ARG A 108 -10.08 25.56 -16.27
C ARG A 108 -8.71 25.33 -15.64
N THR A 109 -8.05 26.40 -15.19
CA THR A 109 -6.75 26.32 -14.50
C THR A 109 -6.86 25.53 -13.22
N LEU A 110 -7.91 25.74 -12.42
CA LEU A 110 -8.15 25.00 -11.21
C LEU A 110 -8.42 23.51 -11.49
N ALA A 111 -9.23 23.21 -12.49
CA ALA A 111 -9.52 21.84 -12.88
C ALA A 111 -8.26 21.10 -13.36
N GLN A 112 -7.41 21.77 -14.15
CA GLN A 112 -6.14 21.21 -14.59
C GLN A 112 -5.19 20.98 -13.42
N ALA A 113 -5.08 21.94 -12.48
CA ALA A 113 -4.26 21.77 -11.27
C ALA A 113 -4.72 20.59 -10.40
N ARG A 114 -6.03 20.30 -10.35
CA ARG A 114 -6.56 19.10 -9.66
C ARG A 114 -6.12 17.80 -10.34
N ILE A 115 -6.13 17.77 -11.68
CA ILE A 115 -5.66 16.60 -12.45
C ILE A 115 -4.16 16.40 -12.21
N ASP A 116 -3.37 17.46 -12.28
CA ASP A 116 -1.91 17.40 -12.10
C ASP A 116 -1.52 16.95 -10.68
N ALA A 117 -2.35 17.26 -9.68
CA ALA A 117 -2.14 16.82 -8.29
C ALA A 117 -2.27 15.29 -8.09
N LEU A 118 -2.85 14.56 -9.05
CA LEU A 118 -2.97 13.09 -8.95
C LEU A 118 -1.63 12.37 -9.09
N ALA A 119 -0.70 12.88 -9.89
CA ALA A 119 0.54 12.18 -10.19
C ALA A 119 1.38 11.85 -8.93
N PRO A 120 1.70 12.81 -8.03
CA PRO A 120 2.42 12.49 -6.80
C PRO A 120 1.57 11.67 -5.82
N GLN A 121 0.25 11.84 -5.78
CA GLN A 121 -0.63 11.02 -4.95
C GLN A 121 -0.58 9.54 -5.37
N ARG A 122 -0.58 9.28 -6.68
CA ARG A 122 -0.39 7.92 -7.24
C ARG A 122 0.98 7.34 -6.90
N ALA A 123 2.03 8.16 -6.98
CA ALA A 123 3.38 7.72 -6.63
C ALA A 123 3.47 7.31 -5.16
N ILE A 124 2.89 8.09 -4.24
CA ILE A 124 2.80 7.76 -2.81
C ILE A 124 2.01 6.47 -2.62
N ALA A 125 0.80 6.36 -3.16
CA ALA A 125 -0.04 5.17 -3.04
C ALA A 125 0.67 3.92 -3.57
N ARG A 126 1.41 4.04 -4.68
CA ARG A 126 2.21 2.95 -5.22
C ARG A 126 3.31 2.51 -4.26
N LEU A 127 4.06 3.45 -3.68
CA LEU A 127 5.10 3.14 -2.70
C LEU A 127 4.51 2.48 -1.45
N ASP A 128 3.36 2.95 -0.96
CA ASP A 128 2.66 2.38 0.19
C ASP A 128 2.22 0.93 -0.07
N VAL A 129 1.64 0.66 -1.23
CA VAL A 129 1.24 -0.69 -1.64
C VAL A 129 2.45 -1.61 -1.76
N LEU A 130 3.54 -1.15 -2.39
CA LEU A 130 4.77 -1.95 -2.53
C LEU A 130 5.43 -2.22 -1.17
N ALA A 131 5.42 -1.25 -0.27
CA ALA A 131 5.90 -1.44 1.10
C ALA A 131 5.04 -2.46 1.87
N ASP A 132 3.71 -2.47 1.68
CA ASP A 132 2.83 -3.49 2.29
C ASP A 132 3.14 -4.90 1.73
N VAL A 133 3.40 -5.03 0.43
CA VAL A 133 3.87 -6.29 -0.17
C VAL A 133 5.14 -6.77 0.51
N ALA A 134 6.14 -5.90 0.64
CA ALA A 134 7.43 -6.24 1.26
C ALA A 134 7.25 -6.66 2.73
N ARG A 135 6.42 -5.95 3.50
CA ARG A 135 6.10 -6.30 4.90
C ARG A 135 5.41 -7.66 5.01
N ARG A 136 4.43 -7.96 4.14
CA ARG A 136 3.76 -9.27 4.15
C ARG A 136 4.67 -10.39 3.68
N TYR A 137 5.55 -10.11 2.74
CA TYR A 137 6.58 -11.04 2.32
C TYR A 137 7.56 -11.35 3.46
N LEU A 138 8.03 -10.33 4.18
CA LEU A 138 8.84 -10.47 5.38
C LEU A 138 8.11 -11.28 6.47
N THR A 139 6.80 -11.07 6.65
CA THR A 139 5.99 -11.84 7.61
C THR A 139 6.02 -13.33 7.29
N ILE A 140 5.96 -13.72 6.02
CA ILE A 140 6.03 -15.14 5.61
C ILE A 140 7.41 -15.72 5.86
N THR A 141 8.48 -15.03 5.47
CA THR A 141 9.85 -15.50 5.67
C THR A 141 10.16 -15.65 7.15
N ALA A 142 9.71 -14.70 7.98
CA ALA A 142 9.80 -14.77 9.44
C ALA A 142 9.00 -15.94 10.03
N ALA A 143 7.76 -16.16 9.58
CA ALA A 143 6.93 -17.29 10.04
C ALA A 143 7.57 -18.65 9.71
N ARG A 144 8.15 -18.79 8.50
CA ARG A 144 8.90 -19.99 8.11
C ARG A 144 10.12 -20.21 9.01
N GLN A 145 10.85 -19.15 9.33
CA GLN A 145 12.00 -19.25 10.21
C GLN A 145 11.60 -19.63 11.64
N ARG A 146 10.49 -19.08 12.17
CA ARG A 146 9.90 -19.50 13.46
C ARG A 146 9.53 -20.98 13.44
N HIS A 147 8.91 -21.45 12.37
CA HIS A 147 8.56 -22.86 12.22
C HIS A 147 9.82 -23.76 12.21
N THR A 148 10.89 -23.35 11.53
CA THR A 148 12.18 -24.07 11.56
C THR A 148 12.76 -24.13 12.98
N ILE A 149 12.77 -23.01 13.72
CA ILE A 149 13.23 -22.97 15.12
C ILE A 149 12.37 -23.88 15.99
N ALA A 150 11.06 -23.93 15.81
CA ALA A 150 10.16 -24.80 16.56
C ALA A 150 10.39 -26.27 16.26
N LEU A 151 10.64 -26.66 15.01
CA LEU A 151 11.01 -28.03 14.63
C LEU A 151 12.33 -28.48 15.28
N GLU A 152 13.34 -27.62 15.24
CA GLU A 152 14.64 -27.92 15.88
C GLU A 152 14.51 -28.05 17.40
N THR A 153 13.70 -27.17 18.03
CA THR A 153 13.39 -27.24 19.46
C THR A 153 12.67 -28.55 19.81
N LEU A 154 11.67 -28.93 19.02
CA LEU A 154 10.97 -30.21 19.21
C LEU A 154 11.91 -31.41 19.10
N ALA A 155 12.74 -31.48 18.06
CA ALA A 155 13.72 -32.53 17.86
C ALA A 155 14.72 -32.63 19.05
N GLN A 156 15.10 -31.49 19.63
CA GLN A 156 15.94 -31.43 20.82
C GLN A 156 15.20 -31.96 22.05
N ARG A 157 13.92 -31.58 22.29
CA ARG A 157 13.10 -32.10 23.40
C ARG A 157 12.88 -33.62 23.31
N GLN A 158 12.68 -34.17 22.11
CA GLN A 158 12.57 -35.59 21.86
C GLN A 158 13.84 -36.36 22.30
N ARG A 159 15.03 -35.81 21.96
CA ARG A 159 16.31 -36.36 22.41
C ARG A 159 16.43 -36.32 23.94
N THR A 160 15.97 -35.26 24.57
CA THR A 160 15.97 -35.07 26.02
C THR A 160 15.08 -36.10 26.72
N VAL A 161 13.86 -36.34 26.20
CA VAL A 161 12.96 -37.38 26.72
C VAL A 161 13.60 -38.77 26.62
N SER A 162 14.27 -39.06 25.50
CA SER A 162 14.98 -40.35 25.33
C SER A 162 16.09 -40.53 26.37
N ALA A 163 16.90 -39.50 26.63
CA ALA A 163 17.95 -39.52 27.63
C ALA A 163 17.40 -39.66 29.06
N ALA A 164 16.32 -38.95 29.39
CA ALA A 164 15.65 -39.06 30.69
C ALA A 164 15.06 -40.47 30.92
N ARG A 165 14.46 -41.07 29.89
CA ARG A 165 13.93 -42.44 29.91
C ARG A 165 15.03 -43.49 30.18
N GLN A 166 16.17 -43.36 29.47
CA GLN A 166 17.32 -44.24 29.68
C GLN A 166 17.86 -44.18 31.11
N ARG A 167 17.96 -42.98 31.68
CA ARG A 167 18.43 -42.82 33.07
C ARG A 167 17.44 -43.35 34.10
N LEU A 168 16.13 -43.20 33.88
CA LEU A 168 15.10 -43.78 34.73
C LEU A 168 15.18 -45.32 34.72
N GLN A 169 15.33 -45.94 33.54
CA GLN A 169 15.47 -47.36 33.37
C GLN A 169 16.74 -47.91 34.09
N ALA A 170 17.81 -47.12 34.11
CA ALA A 170 19.04 -47.44 34.82
C ALA A 170 18.97 -47.16 36.36
N GLY A 171 17.83 -46.69 36.87
CA GLY A 171 17.66 -46.33 38.29
C GLY A 171 18.42 -45.04 38.68
N ALA A 172 18.94 -44.27 37.69
CA ALA A 172 19.83 -43.13 37.93
C ALA A 172 19.08 -41.78 37.92
N SER A 173 17.74 -41.79 37.79
CA SER A 173 16.92 -40.57 37.77
C SER A 173 15.50 -40.88 38.26
N PRO A 174 14.84 -39.98 39.02
CA PRO A 174 13.45 -40.15 39.42
C PRO A 174 12.50 -39.97 38.22
N GLU A 175 11.31 -40.58 38.33
CA GLU A 175 10.26 -40.53 37.32
C GLU A 175 9.80 -39.07 37.00
N SER A 176 9.82 -38.18 37.99
CA SER A 176 9.46 -36.78 37.84
C SER A 176 10.27 -36.06 36.76
N VAL A 177 11.53 -36.45 36.55
CA VAL A 177 12.39 -35.90 35.47
C VAL A 177 11.86 -36.31 34.09
N LEU A 178 11.46 -37.56 33.91
CA LEU A 178 10.87 -38.06 32.68
C LEU A 178 9.55 -37.33 32.37
N LEU A 179 8.67 -37.20 33.35
CA LEU A 179 7.38 -36.53 33.23
C LEU A 179 7.56 -35.03 32.87
N THR A 180 8.53 -34.35 33.48
CA THR A 180 8.88 -32.98 33.16
C THR A 180 9.40 -32.86 31.71
N ALA A 181 10.25 -33.77 31.27
CA ALA A 181 10.76 -33.81 29.93
C ALA A 181 9.63 -33.99 28.86
N GLN A 182 8.69 -34.90 29.16
CA GLN A 182 7.50 -35.13 28.33
C GLN A 182 6.59 -33.90 28.25
N ALA A 183 6.36 -33.21 29.37
CA ALA A 183 5.58 -31.96 29.37
C ALA A 183 6.23 -30.86 28.50
N LEU A 184 7.57 -30.72 28.57
CA LEU A 184 8.29 -29.77 27.71
C LEU A 184 8.29 -30.20 26.25
N GLN A 185 8.29 -31.50 25.93
CA GLN A 185 8.09 -31.98 24.56
C GLN A 185 6.69 -31.63 24.05
N ALA A 186 5.63 -31.90 24.82
CA ALA A 186 4.25 -31.57 24.42
C ALA A 186 4.08 -30.03 24.15
N ARG A 187 4.75 -29.23 24.97
CA ARG A 187 4.77 -27.77 24.73
C ARG A 187 5.46 -27.40 23.40
N ALA A 188 6.60 -28.05 23.11
CA ALA A 188 7.30 -27.79 21.83
C ALA A 188 6.50 -28.27 20.60
N GLU A 189 5.70 -29.34 20.75
CA GLU A 189 4.74 -29.80 19.74
C GLU A 189 3.67 -28.72 19.46
N LEU A 190 3.10 -28.14 20.51
CA LEU A 190 2.14 -27.04 20.38
C LEU A 190 2.77 -25.83 19.72
N ASP A 191 3.99 -25.45 20.06
CA ASP A 191 4.69 -24.30 19.48
C ASP A 191 4.98 -24.55 17.99
N ARG A 192 5.35 -25.76 17.57
CA ARG A 192 5.49 -26.16 16.17
C ARG A 192 4.17 -26.02 15.41
N ASP A 193 3.06 -26.51 15.98
CA ASP A 193 1.75 -26.47 15.34
C ASP A 193 1.25 -25.02 15.16
N ARG A 194 1.48 -24.17 16.17
CA ARG A 194 1.19 -22.73 16.08
C ARG A 194 1.99 -22.06 14.97
N ALA A 195 3.30 -22.31 14.91
CA ALA A 195 4.16 -21.74 13.88
C ALA A 195 3.75 -22.22 12.47
N GLN A 196 3.29 -23.45 12.32
CA GLN A 196 2.75 -23.95 11.04
C GLN A 196 1.48 -23.20 10.63
N LEU A 197 0.57 -22.92 11.57
CA LEU A 197 -0.64 -22.12 11.31
C LEU A 197 -0.29 -20.66 10.94
N GLU A 198 0.75 -20.08 11.58
CA GLU A 198 1.24 -18.74 11.21
C GLU A 198 1.71 -18.70 9.76
N VAL A 199 2.49 -19.69 9.29
CA VAL A 199 2.92 -19.79 7.90
C VAL A 199 1.72 -19.85 6.96
N ALA A 200 0.72 -20.70 7.26
CA ALA A 200 -0.47 -20.83 6.41
C ALA A 200 -1.29 -19.52 6.37
N THR A 201 -1.36 -18.79 7.48
CA THR A 201 -2.06 -17.52 7.57
C THR A 201 -1.32 -16.43 6.81
N ALA A 202 0.00 -16.31 6.98
CA ALA A 202 0.82 -15.33 6.29
C ALA A 202 0.79 -15.54 4.75
N ARG A 203 0.83 -16.79 4.28
CA ARG A 203 0.65 -17.12 2.85
C ARG A 203 -0.67 -16.62 2.29
N ARG A 204 -1.77 -16.81 3.01
CA ARG A 204 -3.08 -16.31 2.60
C ARG A 204 -3.14 -14.79 2.56
N GLN A 205 -2.58 -14.12 3.58
CA GLN A 205 -2.56 -12.67 3.64
C GLN A 205 -1.75 -12.04 2.50
N LEU A 206 -0.64 -12.63 2.09
CA LEU A 206 0.10 -12.16 0.94
C LEU A 206 -0.68 -12.38 -0.36
N ALA A 207 -1.30 -13.56 -0.56
CA ALA A 207 -2.10 -13.87 -1.75
C ALA A 207 -3.25 -12.88 -1.98
N LEU A 208 -3.88 -12.41 -0.91
CA LEU A 208 -5.00 -11.46 -0.97
C LEU A 208 -4.61 -10.11 -1.59
N LEU A 209 -3.32 -9.72 -1.58
CA LEU A 209 -2.89 -8.46 -2.19
C LEU A 209 -3.07 -8.42 -3.71
N TRP A 210 -3.08 -9.56 -4.37
CA TRP A 210 -3.40 -9.67 -5.80
C TRP A 210 -4.71 -10.41 -6.08
N GLY A 211 -5.60 -10.52 -5.05
CA GLY A 211 -6.91 -11.11 -5.20
C GLY A 211 -6.95 -12.65 -5.24
N ALA A 212 -5.84 -13.33 -4.97
CA ALA A 212 -5.78 -14.78 -4.91
C ALA A 212 -6.14 -15.29 -3.50
N ARG A 213 -6.66 -16.51 -3.40
CA ARG A 213 -6.99 -17.16 -2.12
C ARG A 213 -5.83 -17.98 -1.55
N SER A 214 -4.87 -18.35 -2.39
CA SER A 214 -3.69 -19.13 -2.03
C SER A 214 -2.51 -18.77 -2.92
N ILE A 215 -1.30 -19.05 -2.44
CA ILE A 215 -0.08 -18.98 -3.23
C ILE A 215 0.15 -20.35 -3.86
N GLU A 216 0.25 -20.41 -5.18
CA GLU A 216 0.51 -21.66 -5.91
C GLU A 216 1.97 -22.11 -5.83
N ALA A 217 2.90 -21.17 -5.50
CA ALA A 217 4.32 -21.52 -5.37
C ALA A 217 4.58 -22.46 -4.19
N ASP A 218 5.35 -23.51 -4.46
CA ASP A 218 5.72 -24.48 -3.42
C ASP A 218 6.69 -23.91 -2.41
N GLN A 219 7.58 -23.04 -2.85
CA GLN A 219 8.59 -22.39 -2.02
C GLN A 219 8.51 -20.86 -2.10
N ILE A 220 8.97 -20.22 -1.06
CA ILE A 220 9.13 -18.76 -0.98
C ILE A 220 10.61 -18.52 -0.73
N SER A 221 11.24 -17.68 -1.55
CA SER A 221 12.67 -17.35 -1.41
C SER A 221 12.88 -16.37 -0.24
N GLY A 222 14.15 -16.25 0.16
CA GLY A 222 14.56 -15.26 1.12
C GLY A 222 14.80 -15.78 2.54
N ASP A 223 15.73 -15.12 3.24
CA ASP A 223 16.11 -15.38 4.63
C ASP A 223 15.93 -14.10 5.45
N ALA A 224 15.04 -14.13 6.44
CA ALA A 224 14.77 -13.00 7.32
C ALA A 224 16.01 -12.57 8.14
N LEU A 225 17.00 -13.44 8.33
CA LEU A 225 18.23 -13.15 9.08
C LEU A 225 19.30 -12.43 8.27
N GLN A 226 19.16 -12.33 6.95
CA GLN A 226 20.09 -11.60 6.10
C GLN A 226 19.74 -10.13 6.06
N LEU A 227 20.63 -9.29 6.60
CA LEU A 227 20.49 -7.84 6.62
C LEU A 227 21.53 -7.22 5.67
N PRO A 228 21.12 -6.64 4.53
CA PRO A 228 22.02 -6.02 3.58
C PRO A 228 22.68 -4.76 4.16
N ALA A 229 23.83 -4.35 3.60
CA ALA A 229 24.41 -3.06 3.93
C ALA A 229 23.53 -1.94 3.37
N ILE A 230 23.36 -0.87 4.14
CA ILE A 230 22.67 0.34 3.71
C ILE A 230 23.66 1.51 3.64
N PRO A 231 23.37 2.53 2.80
CA PRO A 231 24.13 3.77 2.79
C PRO A 231 24.11 4.48 4.15
N GLU A 232 25.09 5.36 4.37
CA GLU A 232 25.09 6.21 5.55
C GLU A 232 23.91 7.19 5.55
N PHE A 233 23.52 7.64 6.74
CA PHE A 233 22.32 8.44 6.95
C PHE A 233 22.26 9.70 6.07
N GLU A 234 23.38 10.41 5.91
CA GLU A 234 23.47 11.64 5.13
C GLU A 234 23.16 11.43 3.65
N VAL A 235 23.57 10.28 3.09
CA VAL A 235 23.28 9.91 1.70
C VAL A 235 21.79 9.64 1.52
N LEU A 236 21.19 8.95 2.47
CA LEU A 236 19.74 8.67 2.44
C LEU A 236 18.91 9.94 2.65
N ALA A 237 19.38 10.85 3.54
CA ALA A 237 18.69 12.12 3.80
C ALA A 237 18.61 13.02 2.55
N GLN A 238 19.65 13.02 1.69
CA GLN A 238 19.62 13.77 0.43
C GLN A 238 18.52 13.27 -0.54
N LEU A 239 18.14 12.01 -0.46
CA LEU A 239 17.06 11.47 -1.31
C LEU A 239 15.68 11.98 -0.92
N LEU A 240 15.51 12.49 0.31
CA LEU A 240 14.22 13.02 0.77
C LEU A 240 13.76 14.23 -0.04
N ASP A 241 14.67 15.03 -0.60
CA ASP A 241 14.31 16.21 -1.41
C ASP A 241 13.55 15.85 -2.70
N SER A 242 13.71 14.63 -3.19
CA SER A 242 13.06 14.12 -4.41
C SER A 242 11.84 13.23 -4.15
N THR A 243 11.36 13.16 -2.90
CA THR A 243 10.24 12.28 -2.54
C THR A 243 8.91 12.74 -3.15
N PRO A 244 8.01 11.80 -3.48
CA PRO A 244 6.67 12.16 -3.94
C PRO A 244 5.87 12.97 -2.92
N GLU A 245 6.15 12.84 -1.63
CA GLU A 245 5.54 13.62 -0.55
C GLU A 245 5.86 15.12 -0.69
N LEU A 246 7.12 15.48 -0.98
CA LEU A 246 7.49 16.87 -1.24
C LEU A 246 7.00 17.33 -2.62
N ALA A 247 7.04 16.46 -3.64
CA ALA A 247 6.46 16.77 -4.94
C ALA A 247 4.95 17.06 -4.87
N ARG A 248 4.21 16.41 -3.97
CA ARG A 248 2.80 16.69 -3.69
C ARG A 248 2.59 18.13 -3.22
N LEU A 249 3.47 18.66 -2.38
CA LEU A 249 3.38 20.05 -1.90
C LEU A 249 3.61 21.08 -3.02
N ASN A 250 4.46 20.77 -4.01
CA ASN A 250 4.62 21.64 -5.19
C ASN A 250 3.35 21.69 -6.05
N ASN A 251 2.62 20.59 -6.18
CA ASN A 251 1.34 20.57 -6.89
C ASN A 251 0.23 21.21 -6.03
N GLU A 252 0.26 21.08 -4.71
CA GLU A 252 -0.65 21.78 -3.81
C GLU A 252 -0.48 23.30 -3.92
N GLN A 253 0.74 23.81 -4.11
CA GLN A 253 0.97 25.22 -4.39
C GLN A 253 0.23 25.67 -5.64
N ARG A 254 0.39 24.95 -6.76
CA ARG A 254 -0.33 25.26 -8.02
C ARG A 254 -1.84 25.23 -7.85
N LEU A 255 -2.34 24.27 -7.06
CA LEU A 255 -3.76 24.15 -6.76
C LEU A 255 -4.28 25.35 -5.95
N ARG A 256 -3.55 25.80 -4.92
CA ARG A 256 -3.89 26.96 -4.09
C ARG A 256 -3.76 28.26 -4.87
N ASP A 257 -2.75 28.40 -5.73
CA ASP A 257 -2.63 29.52 -6.65
C ASP A 257 -3.84 29.62 -7.61
N ALA A 258 -4.26 28.49 -8.17
CA ALA A 258 -5.44 28.43 -9.05
C ALA A 258 -6.74 28.76 -8.28
N ARG A 259 -6.89 28.33 -7.02
CA ARG A 259 -8.00 28.73 -6.14
C ARG A 259 -8.00 30.22 -5.88
N LEU A 260 -6.85 30.81 -5.60
CA LEU A 260 -6.72 32.26 -5.42
C LEU A 260 -7.09 33.04 -6.69
N GLN A 261 -6.67 32.57 -7.87
CA GLN A 261 -7.07 33.15 -9.15
C GLN A 261 -8.59 33.09 -9.35
N LEU A 262 -9.21 31.95 -9.05
CA LEU A 262 -10.67 31.80 -9.12
C LEU A 262 -11.37 32.74 -8.14
N ALA A 263 -10.91 32.85 -6.89
CA ALA A 263 -11.48 33.78 -5.92
C ALA A 263 -11.36 35.24 -6.39
N ARG A 264 -10.21 35.64 -6.96
CA ARG A 264 -10.02 36.97 -7.56
C ARG A 264 -10.95 37.23 -8.73
N SER A 265 -11.18 36.23 -9.59
CA SER A 265 -12.09 36.38 -10.74
C SER A 265 -13.54 36.66 -10.34
N GLN A 266 -13.95 36.15 -9.13
CA GLN A 266 -15.30 36.41 -8.59
C GLN A 266 -15.52 37.86 -8.17
N ALA A 267 -14.46 38.66 -8.01
CA ALA A 267 -14.59 40.11 -7.77
C ALA A 267 -15.19 40.86 -8.96
N SER A 268 -15.08 40.30 -10.17
CA SER A 268 -15.68 40.87 -11.37
C SER A 268 -17.16 40.46 -11.47
N PRO A 269 -18.10 41.43 -11.61
CA PRO A 269 -19.50 41.11 -11.78
C PRO A 269 -19.77 40.52 -13.15
N ASP A 270 -20.66 39.53 -13.23
CA ASP A 270 -21.18 38.96 -14.44
C ASP A 270 -22.25 39.89 -15.03
N LEU A 271 -22.46 39.80 -16.32
CA LEU A 271 -23.49 40.53 -17.04
C LEU A 271 -24.58 39.54 -17.44
N ASP A 272 -25.75 39.65 -16.81
CA ASP A 272 -26.93 38.93 -17.25
C ASP A 272 -27.55 39.70 -18.40
N TRP A 273 -27.84 39.03 -19.51
CA TRP A 273 -28.50 39.63 -20.66
C TRP A 273 -29.69 38.79 -21.13
N GLN A 274 -30.71 39.48 -21.61
CA GLN A 274 -31.90 38.87 -22.15
C GLN A 274 -32.38 39.71 -23.35
N VAL A 275 -32.71 39.04 -24.44
CA VAL A 275 -33.33 39.63 -25.60
C VAL A 275 -34.55 38.82 -26.00
N GLY A 276 -35.58 39.47 -26.50
CA GLY A 276 -36.80 38.75 -26.85
C GLY A 276 -37.72 39.51 -27.75
N VAL A 277 -38.80 38.86 -28.12
CA VAL A 277 -39.89 39.41 -28.90
C VAL A 277 -41.16 39.32 -28.07
N ARG A 278 -41.87 40.45 -27.98
CA ARG A 278 -43.20 40.52 -27.27
C ARG A 278 -44.27 40.76 -28.30
N ARG A 279 -45.29 39.92 -28.29
CA ARG A 279 -46.54 40.09 -29.01
C ARG A 279 -47.57 40.67 -28.07
N LEU A 280 -48.18 41.82 -28.47
CA LEU A 280 -49.24 42.51 -27.75
C LEU A 280 -50.57 42.31 -28.54
N GLU A 281 -51.50 41.58 -27.95
CA GLU A 281 -52.75 41.27 -28.63
C GLU A 281 -53.67 42.51 -28.71
N GLY A 282 -53.72 43.32 -27.65
CA GLY A 282 -54.61 44.50 -27.58
C GLY A 282 -54.49 45.52 -28.70
N ASN A 283 -53.28 45.66 -29.29
CA ASN A 283 -53.04 46.56 -30.43
C ASN A 283 -52.45 45.86 -31.66
N ASN A 284 -52.40 44.51 -31.64
CA ASN A 284 -51.82 43.67 -32.69
C ASN A 284 -50.36 44.03 -33.05
N ALA A 285 -49.59 44.51 -32.08
CA ALA A 285 -48.22 44.96 -32.28
C ALA A 285 -47.22 43.92 -31.85
N THR A 286 -45.98 44.03 -32.40
CA THR A 286 -44.83 43.22 -31.98
C THR A 286 -43.71 44.17 -31.57
N ALA A 287 -43.09 43.92 -30.45
CA ALA A 287 -41.98 44.73 -29.90
C ALA A 287 -40.79 43.87 -29.60
N LEU A 288 -39.58 44.45 -29.72
CA LEU A 288 -38.35 43.89 -29.19
C LEU A 288 -38.23 44.29 -27.73
N VAL A 289 -37.85 43.34 -26.91
CA VAL A 289 -37.58 43.55 -25.48
C VAL A 289 -36.13 43.16 -25.20
N GLY A 290 -35.47 43.90 -24.33
CA GLY A 290 -34.10 43.63 -23.90
C GLY A 290 -33.93 43.99 -22.44
N ASN A 291 -33.17 43.18 -21.71
CA ASN A 291 -32.78 43.43 -20.34
C ASN A 291 -31.28 43.15 -20.19
N VAL A 292 -30.61 44.02 -19.47
CA VAL A 292 -29.21 43.81 -19.05
C VAL A 292 -29.17 44.14 -17.56
N SER A 293 -28.63 43.18 -16.76
CA SER A 293 -28.44 43.39 -15.33
C SER A 293 -27.01 43.10 -14.91
N LEU A 294 -26.53 43.85 -13.94
CA LEU A 294 -25.18 43.77 -13.41
C LEU A 294 -25.25 43.79 -11.88
N ALA A 295 -24.68 42.76 -11.21
CA ALA A 295 -24.61 42.74 -9.78
C ALA A 295 -23.56 43.71 -9.24
N LEU A 296 -23.98 44.71 -8.44
CA LEU A 296 -23.07 45.67 -7.80
C LEU A 296 -22.51 45.09 -6.48
N GLY A 297 -21.27 45.47 -6.14
CA GLY A 297 -20.65 45.05 -4.87
C GLY A 297 -19.99 43.68 -4.90
N SER A 298 -19.83 43.04 -6.06
CA SER A 298 -19.15 41.73 -6.20
C SER A 298 -17.73 41.75 -5.67
N ALA A 299 -16.98 42.84 -5.86
CA ALA A 299 -15.62 43.00 -5.34
C ALA A 299 -15.56 42.91 -3.80
N GLY A 300 -16.48 43.57 -3.07
CA GLY A 300 -16.54 43.50 -1.63
C GLY A 300 -16.92 42.10 -1.11
N ARG A 301 -17.82 41.41 -1.81
CA ARG A 301 -18.23 40.04 -1.48
C ARG A 301 -17.14 39.01 -1.70
N ALA A 302 -16.26 39.18 -2.69
CA ALA A 302 -15.15 38.30 -2.98
C ALA A 302 -13.96 38.47 -2.01
N GLN A 303 -13.86 39.59 -1.28
CA GLN A 303 -12.71 39.88 -0.42
C GLN A 303 -12.46 38.84 0.69
N PRO A 304 -13.47 38.31 1.39
CA PRO A 304 -13.24 37.23 2.37
C PRO A 304 -12.63 35.97 1.73
N ASP A 305 -13.13 35.54 0.59
CA ASP A 305 -12.65 34.34 -0.13
C ASP A 305 -11.22 34.56 -0.65
N ILE A 306 -10.90 35.74 -1.15
CA ILE A 306 -9.54 36.11 -1.57
C ILE A 306 -8.59 36.05 -0.38
N ARG A 307 -8.97 36.60 0.78
CA ARG A 307 -8.14 36.57 1.99
C ARG A 307 -7.95 35.14 2.50
N ALA A 308 -9.00 34.31 2.47
CA ALA A 308 -8.92 32.91 2.85
C ALA A 308 -7.94 32.15 1.95
N ALA A 309 -8.07 32.29 0.62
CA ALA A 309 -7.18 31.66 -0.35
C ALA A 309 -5.71 32.15 -0.23
N GLN A 310 -5.50 33.44 0.09
CA GLN A 310 -4.17 33.96 0.39
C GLN A 310 -3.57 33.36 1.67
N ALA A 311 -4.37 33.24 2.72
CA ALA A 311 -3.94 32.61 3.97
C ALA A 311 -3.61 31.11 3.76
N GLU A 312 -4.44 30.38 3.01
CA GLU A 312 -4.15 28.99 2.64
C GLU A 312 -2.83 28.85 1.89
N LEU A 313 -2.55 29.76 0.94
CA LEU A 313 -1.28 29.77 0.22
C LEU A 313 -0.09 30.03 1.15
N SER A 314 -0.21 30.97 2.09
CA SER A 314 0.86 31.28 3.06
C SER A 314 1.15 30.16 4.07
N LEU A 315 0.18 29.28 4.32
CA LEU A 315 0.39 28.10 5.19
C LEU A 315 1.30 27.06 4.55
N LEU A 316 1.43 27.06 3.23
CA LEU A 316 2.14 26.02 2.49
C LEU A 316 3.63 25.93 2.87
N ASP A 317 4.28 27.05 3.14
CA ASP A 317 5.69 27.05 3.56
C ASP A 317 5.88 26.38 4.91
N ILE A 318 4.93 26.59 5.84
CA ILE A 318 4.92 25.96 7.16
C ILE A 318 4.65 24.46 7.01
N GLU A 319 3.69 24.09 6.17
CA GLU A 319 3.37 22.68 5.87
C GLU A 319 4.58 21.96 5.25
N ARG A 320 5.30 22.63 4.34
CA ARG A 320 6.52 22.08 3.73
C ARG A 320 7.62 21.85 4.77
N GLN A 321 7.87 22.83 5.64
CA GLN A 321 8.85 22.69 6.72
C GLN A 321 8.46 21.55 7.67
N SER A 322 7.21 21.48 8.06
CA SER A 322 6.70 20.41 8.94
C SER A 322 6.86 19.04 8.30
N GLN A 323 6.49 18.89 7.02
CA GLN A 323 6.62 17.63 6.29
C GLN A 323 8.08 17.20 6.14
N ALA A 324 8.97 18.14 5.80
CA ALA A 324 10.40 17.85 5.69
C ALA A 324 11.01 17.36 7.02
N LEU A 325 10.68 18.03 8.12
CA LEU A 325 11.10 17.59 9.46
C LEU A 325 10.56 16.23 9.83
N GLN A 326 9.30 15.93 9.49
CA GLN A 326 8.68 14.64 9.75
C GLN A 326 9.35 13.52 8.95
N LEU A 327 9.61 13.73 7.66
CA LEU A 327 10.31 12.76 6.81
C LEU A 327 11.73 12.49 7.34
N TYR A 328 12.45 13.54 7.70
CA TYR A 328 13.79 13.42 8.28
C TYR A 328 13.78 12.66 9.60
N ALA A 329 12.85 12.97 10.51
CA ALA A 329 12.72 12.27 11.79
C ALA A 329 12.37 10.80 11.59
N THR A 330 11.45 10.48 10.66
CA THR A 330 11.08 9.10 10.34
C THR A 330 12.25 8.32 9.76
N LEU A 331 13.02 8.95 8.86
CA LEU A 331 14.24 8.33 8.31
C LEU A 331 15.29 8.09 9.39
N ALA A 332 15.50 9.05 10.28
CA ALA A 332 16.47 8.93 11.37
C ALA A 332 16.12 7.79 12.33
N ASP A 333 14.83 7.67 12.69
CA ASP A 333 14.35 6.56 13.51
C ASP A 333 14.53 5.22 12.80
N ALA A 334 14.10 5.10 11.55
CA ALA A 334 14.21 3.87 10.78
C ALA A 334 15.67 3.46 10.57
N HIS A 335 16.56 4.41 10.24
CA HIS A 335 18.01 4.15 10.11
C HIS A 335 18.61 3.68 11.43
N GLY A 336 18.28 4.32 12.56
CA GLY A 336 18.73 3.93 13.88
C GLY A 336 18.29 2.52 14.27
N ARG A 337 17.01 2.18 14.07
CA ARG A 337 16.48 0.83 14.31
C ARG A 337 17.15 -0.22 13.42
N TYR A 338 17.39 0.10 12.15
CA TYR A 338 18.10 -0.82 11.25
C TYR A 338 19.50 -1.11 11.73
N ARG A 339 20.30 -0.08 12.07
CA ARG A 339 21.68 -0.23 12.56
C ARG A 339 21.75 -0.99 13.88
N ALA A 340 20.82 -0.73 14.79
CA ALA A 340 20.72 -1.47 16.05
C ALA A 340 20.44 -2.95 15.81
N GLY A 341 19.47 -3.27 14.93
CA GLY A 341 19.15 -4.64 14.57
C GLY A 341 20.31 -5.37 13.87
N GLN A 342 21.05 -4.70 12.97
CA GLN A 342 22.25 -5.27 12.35
C GLN A 342 23.28 -5.68 13.42
N LEU A 343 23.54 -4.80 14.39
CA LEU A 343 24.49 -5.07 15.47
C LEU A 343 24.03 -6.26 16.31
N GLU A 344 22.73 -6.29 16.70
CA GLU A 344 22.18 -7.36 17.52
C GLU A 344 22.21 -8.71 16.79
N VAL A 345 21.78 -8.78 15.54
CA VAL A 345 21.78 -10.01 14.73
C VAL A 345 23.21 -10.53 14.55
N ALA A 346 24.19 -9.64 14.29
CA ALA A 346 25.59 -10.03 14.15
C ALA A 346 26.18 -10.59 15.44
N ARG A 347 25.96 -9.92 16.59
CA ARG A 347 26.42 -10.40 17.90
C ARG A 347 25.79 -11.73 18.30
N MET A 348 24.47 -11.87 18.07
CA MET A 348 23.77 -13.14 18.31
C MET A 348 24.38 -14.27 17.47
N ARG A 349 24.64 -14.04 16.18
CA ARG A 349 25.17 -15.04 15.27
C ARG A 349 26.61 -15.42 15.57
N GLU A 350 27.45 -14.46 15.91
CA GLU A 350 28.91 -14.65 15.99
C GLU A 350 29.39 -15.03 17.39
N GLU A 351 28.70 -14.56 18.44
CA GLU A 351 29.16 -14.73 19.82
C GLU A 351 28.17 -15.56 20.67
N VAL A 352 26.91 -15.14 20.76
CA VAL A 352 25.95 -15.70 21.73
C VAL A 352 25.52 -17.13 21.37
N LEU A 353 25.02 -17.33 20.14
CA LEU A 353 24.52 -18.64 19.72
C LEU A 353 25.60 -19.72 19.67
N PRO A 354 26.84 -19.47 19.21
CA PRO A 354 27.92 -20.44 19.27
C PRO A 354 28.34 -20.78 20.72
N ALA A 355 28.35 -19.81 21.62
CA ALA A 355 28.63 -20.06 23.05
C ALA A 355 27.56 -20.94 23.67
N LEU A 356 26.28 -20.62 23.48
CA LEU A 356 25.15 -21.44 23.99
C LEU A 356 25.14 -22.86 23.39
N ALA A 357 25.48 -23.00 22.10
CA ALA A 357 25.57 -24.32 21.46
C ALA A 357 26.67 -25.20 22.08
N ARG A 358 27.82 -24.61 22.38
CA ARG A 358 28.92 -25.30 23.08
C ARG A 358 28.52 -25.67 24.52
N ALA A 359 27.86 -24.77 25.24
CA ALA A 359 27.37 -25.01 26.61
C ALA A 359 26.31 -26.14 26.63
N ASP A 360 25.36 -26.12 25.71
CA ASP A 360 24.35 -27.15 25.56
C ASP A 360 24.97 -28.56 25.32
N THR A 361 25.95 -28.65 24.41
CA THR A 361 26.67 -29.90 24.13
C THR A 361 27.48 -30.39 25.34
N ALA A 362 28.08 -29.48 26.11
CA ALA A 362 28.80 -29.84 27.33
C ALA A 362 27.84 -30.31 28.42
N ALA A 363 26.71 -29.63 28.59
CA ALA A 363 25.68 -30.00 29.56
C ALA A 363 25.02 -31.37 29.24
N GLU A 364 24.79 -31.66 27.95
CA GLU A 364 24.29 -32.97 27.54
C GLU A 364 25.22 -34.11 27.94
N ARG A 365 26.53 -33.93 27.70
CA ARG A 365 27.55 -34.90 28.09
C ARG A 365 27.61 -35.06 29.60
N ALA A 366 27.63 -33.97 30.35
CA ALA A 366 27.63 -33.97 31.82
C ALA A 366 26.38 -34.62 32.38
N TYR A 367 25.20 -34.38 31.83
CA TYR A 367 23.94 -35.00 32.24
C TYR A 367 23.97 -36.50 32.01
N ARG A 368 24.47 -36.97 30.85
CA ARG A 368 24.62 -38.43 30.61
C ARG A 368 25.58 -39.10 31.56
N ALA A 369 26.63 -38.39 31.95
CA ALA A 369 27.62 -38.85 32.95
C ALA A 369 27.14 -38.74 34.41
N GLY A 370 26.01 -38.10 34.69
CA GLY A 370 25.48 -37.85 36.02
C GLY A 370 26.11 -36.68 36.77
N ALA A 371 26.91 -35.85 36.09
CA ALA A 371 27.65 -34.74 36.69
C ALA A 371 26.85 -33.42 36.73
N THR A 372 25.69 -33.33 36.04
CA THR A 372 24.78 -32.17 36.12
C THR A 372 23.33 -32.63 36.22
N SER A 373 22.45 -31.72 36.69
CA SER A 373 21.02 -32.00 36.80
C SER A 373 20.32 -31.87 35.44
N TYR A 374 19.14 -32.50 35.32
CA TYR A 374 18.25 -32.30 34.19
C TYR A 374 17.83 -30.84 34.05
N LEU A 375 17.57 -30.17 35.16
CA LEU A 375 17.07 -28.78 35.14
C LEU A 375 18.10 -27.81 34.54
N ASP A 376 19.38 -27.96 34.91
CA ASP A 376 20.46 -27.13 34.37
C ASP A 376 20.60 -27.29 32.85
N TRP A 377 20.53 -28.54 32.36
CA TRP A 377 20.56 -28.81 30.93
C TRP A 377 19.32 -28.28 30.22
N ALA A 378 18.13 -28.47 30.75
CA ALA A 378 16.87 -27.98 30.20
C ALA A 378 16.83 -26.44 30.15
N GLN A 379 17.45 -25.76 31.12
CA GLN A 379 17.57 -24.30 31.14
C GLN A 379 18.51 -23.78 30.03
N LEU A 380 19.64 -24.40 29.77
CA LEU A 380 20.55 -24.05 28.67
C LEU A 380 19.85 -24.23 27.32
N GLN A 381 19.07 -25.28 27.16
CA GLN A 381 18.28 -25.49 25.95
C GLN A 381 17.23 -24.37 25.74
N ALA A 382 16.56 -23.96 26.82
CA ALA A 382 15.61 -22.84 26.76
C ALA A 382 16.31 -21.54 26.36
N GLN A 383 17.43 -21.20 27.00
CA GLN A 383 18.24 -20.01 26.66
C GLN A 383 18.66 -20.00 25.20
N ARG A 384 19.06 -21.13 24.63
CA ARG A 384 19.43 -21.24 23.22
C ARG A 384 18.25 -21.03 22.28
N SER A 385 17.08 -21.59 22.60
CA SER A 385 15.85 -21.38 21.83
C SER A 385 15.41 -19.92 21.90
N ASP A 386 15.44 -19.31 23.08
CA ASP A 386 15.07 -17.90 23.29
C ASP A 386 16.03 -16.96 22.54
N ALA A 387 17.34 -17.22 22.56
CA ALA A 387 18.34 -16.44 21.83
C ALA A 387 18.09 -16.48 20.31
N ARG A 388 17.68 -17.63 19.74
CA ARG A 388 17.31 -17.72 18.32
C ARG A 388 16.04 -16.94 17.99
N GLN A 389 15.05 -16.97 18.87
CA GLN A 389 13.84 -16.18 18.70
C GLN A 389 14.12 -14.68 18.80
N GLN A 390 14.99 -14.26 19.71
CA GLN A 390 15.46 -12.88 19.84
C GLN A 390 16.21 -12.43 18.58
N GLN A 391 17.14 -13.25 18.07
CA GLN A 391 17.84 -12.94 16.82
C GLN A 391 16.86 -12.74 15.66
N LEU A 392 15.86 -13.62 15.52
CA LEU A 392 14.85 -13.49 14.48
C LEU A 392 13.99 -12.23 14.67
N ALA A 393 13.60 -11.93 15.90
CA ALA A 393 12.83 -10.73 16.21
C ALA A 393 13.60 -9.44 15.85
N ALA A 394 14.88 -9.36 16.23
CA ALA A 394 15.76 -8.25 15.87
C ALA A 394 15.95 -8.12 14.36
N ALA A 395 16.08 -9.23 13.63
CA ALA A 395 16.18 -9.23 12.18
C ALA A 395 14.91 -8.75 11.50
N VAL A 396 13.74 -9.19 11.96
CA VAL A 396 12.43 -8.75 11.43
C VAL A 396 12.21 -7.26 11.68
N GLU A 397 12.56 -6.75 12.85
CA GLU A 397 12.48 -5.32 13.16
C GLU A 397 13.42 -4.51 12.27
N ALA A 398 14.67 -4.95 12.10
CA ALA A 398 15.61 -4.31 11.18
C ALA A 398 15.09 -4.31 9.74
N GLN A 399 14.60 -5.44 9.23
CA GLN A 399 14.05 -5.48 7.87
C GLN A 399 12.78 -4.63 7.71
N SER A 400 11.96 -4.52 8.75
CA SER A 400 10.80 -3.61 8.74
C SER A 400 11.26 -2.14 8.66
N ALA A 401 12.33 -1.79 9.37
CA ALA A 401 12.96 -0.48 9.28
C ALA A 401 13.60 -0.23 7.89
N LEU A 402 14.20 -1.26 7.28
CA LEU A 402 14.72 -1.18 5.91
C LEU A 402 13.62 -0.90 4.89
N ILE A 403 12.50 -1.59 4.99
CA ILE A 403 11.33 -1.35 4.13
C ILE A 403 10.85 0.10 4.27
N GLU A 404 10.86 0.66 5.47
CA GLU A 404 10.50 2.07 5.69
C GLU A 404 11.52 3.03 5.05
N ILE A 405 12.83 2.77 5.18
CA ILE A 405 13.88 3.53 4.51
C ILE A 405 13.67 3.50 2.99
N GLN A 406 13.45 2.32 2.41
CA GLN A 406 13.24 2.14 0.96
C GLN A 406 11.98 2.85 0.48
N ARG A 407 10.90 2.79 1.25
CA ARG A 407 9.67 3.52 0.97
C ARG A 407 9.89 5.03 0.95
N LEU A 408 10.60 5.57 1.95
CA LEU A 408 10.88 7.00 2.06
C LEU A 408 11.83 7.51 0.99
N THR A 409 12.82 6.71 0.61
CA THR A 409 13.87 7.12 -0.34
C THR A 409 13.58 6.73 -1.78
N GLY A 410 12.52 5.96 -2.02
CA GLY A 410 12.19 5.42 -3.34
C GLY A 410 13.17 4.36 -3.85
N GLN A 411 14.02 3.83 -2.98
CA GLN A 411 14.92 2.75 -3.34
C GLN A 411 14.15 1.44 -3.57
N PRO A 412 14.68 0.51 -4.40
CA PRO A 412 14.06 -0.79 -4.63
C PRO A 412 13.87 -1.57 -3.32
N PHE A 413 12.75 -2.25 -3.17
CA PHE A 413 12.50 -3.13 -2.02
C PHE A 413 13.33 -4.40 -2.16
N VAL A 414 14.25 -4.61 -1.23
CA VAL A 414 15.12 -5.80 -1.16
C VAL A 414 14.91 -6.45 0.20
N VAL A 415 14.38 -7.66 0.22
CA VAL A 415 14.24 -8.46 1.45
C VAL A 415 15.42 -9.41 1.64
N THR A 416 16.22 -9.65 0.59
CA THR A 416 17.45 -10.47 0.67
C THR A 416 18.40 -10.13 -0.47
N ALA A 417 19.69 -10.13 -0.19
CA ALA A 417 20.69 -10.20 -1.23
C ALA A 417 20.56 -11.57 -1.93
N GLU A 418 20.25 -11.58 -3.22
CA GLU A 418 20.53 -12.76 -4.03
C GLU A 418 22.04 -13.00 -3.99
N THR A 419 22.45 -14.07 -3.33
CA THR A 419 23.77 -14.64 -3.61
C THR A 419 23.69 -15.18 -5.02
N THR A 420 24.18 -14.40 -5.98
CA THR A 420 24.56 -14.91 -7.30
C THR A 420 25.54 -16.06 -7.08
N PRO A 421 25.34 -17.22 -7.71
CA PRO A 421 26.18 -18.39 -7.55
C PRO A 421 27.61 -18.19 -8.08
#